data_21f148e477e05d00fde9febb3204e4f0
#
_entry.id   21f148e477e05d00fde9febb3204e4f0
#
_cell.length_a   1.000
_cell.length_b   1.000
_cell.length_c   1.000
_cell.angle_alpha   90.00
_cell.angle_beta   90.00
_cell.angle_gamma   90.00
#
_symmetry.space_group_name_H-M   'P 1'
#
loop_
_entity.id
_entity.type
_entity.pdbx_description
1 polymer ?
#
loop_
_entity_poly.entity_id
_entity_poly.type
_entity_poly.pdbx_seq_one_letter_code
_entity_poly.pdbx_strand_id
1 'polypeptide(L)'
;QVAAIKDYVIPMCFKDNKADHYIGWDSLRTRINNILTSEKCKVNEDKLLGPFFISKNMLDEIKNNKEQIDELEAKDEASRTEKDNEALKDMHQKENNYIKAFESKVIMYLFEDVMKMRPENIFIGHHKKNGKMIFSEICKAFEQDGEGIFGIEDLENI
;
A
#
# COMPACT_ATOMS: atom_id res chain seq x y z
N GLN A 1 -10.47 17.33 14.68
CA GLN A 1 -9.62 17.88 13.64
C GLN A 1 -9.52 16.92 12.46
N VAL A 2 -9.76 17.43 11.26
CA VAL A 2 -9.73 16.60 10.04
C VAL A 2 -8.28 16.41 9.60
N ALA A 3 -7.88 15.15 9.39
CA ALA A 3 -6.56 14.85 8.84
C ALA A 3 -6.46 15.37 7.41
N ALA A 4 -5.34 15.98 7.07
CA ALA A 4 -5.05 16.36 5.69
C ALA A 4 -4.74 15.11 4.87
N ILE A 5 -5.04 15.13 3.56
CA ILE A 5 -4.78 13.98 2.68
C ILE A 5 -3.31 13.52 2.78
N LYS A 6 -2.39 14.43 2.92
CA LYS A 6 -0.95 14.14 3.04
C LYS A 6 -0.57 13.41 4.33
N ASP A 7 -1.46 13.34 5.31
CA ASP A 7 -1.20 12.68 6.58
C ASP A 7 -1.54 11.19 6.55
N TYR A 8 -2.23 10.74 5.51
CA TYR A 8 -2.61 9.34 5.38
C TYR A 8 -1.44 8.49 4.89
N VAL A 9 -1.31 7.31 5.46
CA VAL A 9 -0.21 6.39 5.20
C VAL A 9 -0.74 5.00 4.87
N ILE A 10 0.07 4.23 4.16
CA ILE A 10 -0.25 2.85 3.77
C ILE A 10 0.88 1.93 4.22
N PRO A 11 0.58 0.82 4.90
CA PRO A 11 1.59 -0.15 5.27
C PRO A 11 2.06 -0.95 4.05
N MET A 12 3.34 -1.26 4.03
CA MET A 12 3.98 -2.01 2.96
C MET A 12 4.78 -3.16 3.52
N CYS A 13 4.74 -4.30 2.82
CA CYS A 13 5.56 -5.49 3.08
C CYS A 13 5.37 -6.05 4.49
N PHE A 14 4.61 -7.12 4.60
CA PHE A 14 4.37 -7.77 5.90
C PHE A 14 5.46 -8.81 6.13
N LYS A 15 6.41 -8.49 6.99
CA LYS A 15 7.56 -9.34 7.33
C LYS A 15 7.69 -9.44 8.84
N ASP A 16 8.02 -10.62 9.35
CA ASP A 16 8.20 -10.85 10.79
C ASP A 16 6.96 -10.42 11.59
N ASN A 17 5.78 -10.71 11.05
CA ASN A 17 4.47 -10.46 11.66
C ASN A 17 4.12 -8.98 11.83
N LYS A 18 4.72 -8.10 11.03
CA LYS A 18 4.38 -6.66 11.01
C LYS A 18 4.71 -6.04 9.66
N ALA A 19 4.16 -4.87 9.39
CA ALA A 19 4.52 -4.11 8.21
C ALA A 19 5.97 -3.66 8.32
N ASP A 20 6.71 -3.78 7.21
CA ASP A 20 8.12 -3.37 7.16
C ASP A 20 8.24 -1.85 7.24
N HIS A 21 7.39 -1.15 6.51
CA HIS A 21 7.41 0.32 6.47
C HIS A 21 6.05 0.86 6.05
N TYR A 22 5.90 2.18 6.16
CA TYR A 22 4.72 2.90 5.69
C TYR A 22 5.15 3.96 4.68
N ILE A 23 4.31 4.24 3.71
CA ILE A 23 4.53 5.35 2.77
C ILE A 23 3.27 6.21 2.71
N GLY A 24 3.42 7.46 2.28
CA GLY A 24 2.29 8.36 2.14
C GLY A 24 1.35 7.93 1.03
N TRP A 25 0.06 7.85 1.32
CA TRP A 25 -0.94 7.48 0.32
C TRP A 25 -0.98 8.48 -0.83
N ASP A 26 -1.01 9.77 -0.52
CA ASP A 26 -1.10 10.80 -1.56
C ASP A 26 0.13 10.81 -2.47
N SER A 27 1.31 10.59 -1.89
CA SER A 27 2.56 10.50 -2.65
C SER A 27 2.55 9.28 -3.57
N LEU A 28 2.12 8.13 -3.07
CA LEU A 28 2.03 6.91 -3.88
C LEU A 28 1.02 7.07 -5.01
N ARG A 29 -0.17 7.54 -4.68
CA ARG A 29 -1.25 7.78 -5.65
C ARG A 29 -0.79 8.69 -6.78
N THR A 30 -0.16 9.79 -6.43
CA THR A 30 0.34 10.77 -7.40
C THR A 30 1.39 10.15 -8.32
N ARG A 31 2.32 9.37 -7.77
CA ARG A 31 3.34 8.69 -8.56
C ARG A 31 2.73 7.66 -9.51
N ILE A 32 1.77 6.87 -9.04
CA ILE A 32 1.04 5.92 -9.90
C ILE A 32 0.35 6.69 -11.04
N ASN A 33 -0.34 7.77 -10.72
CA ASN A 33 -1.03 8.58 -11.73
C ASN A 33 -0.06 9.16 -12.75
N ASN A 34 1.14 9.56 -12.34
CA ASN A 34 2.17 10.05 -13.25
C ASN A 34 2.60 8.96 -14.23
N ILE A 35 2.70 7.72 -13.80
CA ILE A 35 3.00 6.59 -14.68
C ILE A 35 1.82 6.38 -15.66
N LEU A 36 0.61 6.40 -15.14
CA LEU A 36 -0.60 6.16 -15.95
C LEU A 36 -0.79 7.21 -17.05
N THR A 37 -0.40 8.45 -16.81
CA THR A 37 -0.50 9.52 -17.81
C THR A 37 0.72 9.62 -18.73
N SER A 38 1.72 8.77 -18.53
CA SER A 38 2.94 8.75 -19.34
C SER A 38 2.64 8.28 -20.79
N GLU A 39 3.61 8.49 -21.67
CA GLU A 39 3.53 8.07 -23.07
C GLU A 39 3.23 6.58 -23.26
N LYS A 40 3.70 5.74 -22.35
CA LYS A 40 3.50 4.29 -22.44
C LYS A 40 2.10 3.86 -22.04
N CYS A 41 1.46 4.57 -21.12
CA CYS A 41 0.16 4.18 -20.60
C CYS A 41 -0.99 4.97 -21.22
N LYS A 42 -0.84 6.28 -21.35
CA LYS A 42 -1.82 7.20 -21.98
C LYS A 42 -3.23 7.03 -21.40
N VAL A 43 -3.33 6.86 -20.08
CA VAL A 43 -4.61 6.69 -19.41
C VAL A 43 -5.33 8.03 -19.30
N ASN A 44 -6.64 8.04 -19.58
CA ASN A 44 -7.47 9.23 -19.46
C ASN A 44 -7.64 9.65 -18.00
N GLU A 45 -7.79 10.95 -17.79
CA GLU A 45 -7.90 11.57 -16.48
C GLU A 45 -9.00 10.96 -15.61
N ASP A 46 -10.12 10.57 -16.20
CA ASP A 46 -11.25 9.99 -15.47
C ASP A 46 -10.97 8.61 -14.88
N LYS A 47 -9.87 7.98 -15.27
CA LYS A 47 -9.47 6.65 -14.76
C LYS A 47 -8.32 6.70 -13.76
N LEU A 48 -7.81 7.88 -13.45
CA LEU A 48 -6.73 8.02 -12.48
C LEU A 48 -7.25 7.80 -11.06
N LEU A 49 -6.32 7.51 -10.14
CA LEU A 49 -6.66 7.29 -8.74
C LEU A 49 -6.95 8.63 -8.06
N GLY A 50 -8.18 8.83 -7.61
CA GLY A 50 -8.56 10.01 -6.81
C GLY A 50 -7.99 9.96 -5.40
N PRO A 51 -8.08 11.09 -4.65
CA PRO A 51 -7.56 11.15 -3.28
C PRO A 51 -8.20 10.14 -2.34
N PHE A 52 -9.45 9.76 -2.59
CA PHE A 52 -10.16 8.78 -1.77
C PHE A 52 -10.56 7.55 -2.56
N PHE A 53 -9.71 7.16 -3.51
CA PHE A 53 -9.84 5.88 -4.18
C PHE A 53 -9.83 4.75 -3.14
N ILE A 54 -8.93 4.82 -2.17
CA ILE A 54 -9.09 4.11 -0.91
C ILE A 54 -9.97 5.00 -0.06
N SER A 55 -11.04 4.46 0.52
CA SER A 55 -12.04 5.26 1.22
C SER A 55 -11.43 6.03 2.40
N LYS A 56 -12.00 7.20 2.68
CA LYS A 56 -11.59 7.99 3.84
C LYS A 56 -11.70 7.19 5.13
N ASN A 57 -12.74 6.37 5.26
CA ASN A 57 -12.92 5.53 6.46
C ASN A 57 -11.78 4.56 6.63
N MET A 58 -11.34 3.91 5.56
CA MET A 58 -10.20 3.00 5.63
C MET A 58 -8.89 3.75 5.90
N LEU A 59 -8.68 4.89 5.25
CA LEU A 59 -7.49 5.71 5.50
C LEU A 59 -7.41 6.18 6.95
N ASP A 60 -8.53 6.60 7.52
CA ASP A 60 -8.61 6.97 8.94
C ASP A 60 -8.32 5.78 9.84
N GLU A 61 -8.84 4.61 9.52
CA GLU A 61 -8.60 3.39 10.28
C GLU A 61 -7.13 3.01 10.28
N ILE A 62 -6.48 3.04 9.12
CA ILE A 62 -5.05 2.75 8.99
C ILE A 62 -4.23 3.73 9.83
N LYS A 63 -4.54 5.02 9.74
CA LYS A 63 -3.86 6.07 10.49
C LYS A 63 -3.97 5.84 11.98
N ASN A 64 -5.19 5.59 12.47
CA ASN A 64 -5.43 5.35 13.89
C ASN A 64 -4.72 4.09 14.38
N ASN A 65 -4.74 3.03 13.59
CA ASN A 65 -4.05 1.78 13.94
C ASN A 65 -2.54 2.00 14.08
N LYS A 66 -1.95 2.75 13.15
CA LYS A 66 -0.53 3.07 13.20
C LYS A 66 -0.17 3.90 14.42
N GLU A 67 -1.00 4.90 14.75
CA GLU A 67 -0.77 5.74 15.93
C GLU A 67 -0.79 4.90 17.21
N GLN A 68 -1.69 3.94 17.32
CA GLN A 68 -1.77 3.04 18.46
C GLN A 68 -0.56 2.11 18.54
N ILE A 69 -0.10 1.59 17.40
CA ILE A 69 1.13 0.79 17.34
C ILE A 69 2.31 1.61 17.85
N ASP A 70 2.48 2.81 17.31
CA ASP A 70 3.59 3.70 17.67
C ASP A 70 3.59 4.02 19.16
N GLU A 71 2.41 4.25 19.73
CA GLU A 71 2.24 4.55 21.15
C GLU A 71 2.67 3.38 22.04
N LEU A 72 2.26 2.17 21.68
CA LEU A 72 2.66 0.97 22.42
C LEU A 72 4.14 0.64 22.23
N GLU A 73 4.67 0.82 21.03
CA GLU A 73 6.07 0.56 20.74
C GLU A 73 7.01 1.61 21.36
N ALA A 74 6.48 2.78 21.70
CA ALA A 74 7.24 3.80 22.43
C ALA A 74 7.51 3.40 23.89
N LYS A 75 6.75 2.46 24.44
CA LYS A 75 7.01 1.91 25.78
C LYS A 75 8.20 0.95 25.73
N ASP A 76 9.01 0.94 26.76
CA ASP A 76 10.04 -0.07 26.89
C ASP A 76 9.42 -1.48 26.87
N GLU A 77 10.08 -2.41 26.23
CA GLU A 77 9.60 -3.79 26.14
C GLU A 77 9.27 -4.37 27.52
N ALA A 78 10.12 -4.09 28.49
CA ALA A 78 9.92 -4.56 29.88
C ALA A 78 8.71 -3.90 30.55
N SER A 79 8.27 -2.72 30.07
CA SER A 79 7.12 -1.99 30.60
C SER A 79 5.79 -2.41 29.99
N ARG A 80 5.83 -3.16 28.88
CA ARG A 80 4.60 -3.62 28.23
C ARG A 80 3.99 -4.77 29.01
N THR A 81 2.68 -4.67 29.23
CA THR A 81 1.93 -5.76 29.85
C THR A 81 1.65 -6.84 28.81
N GLU A 82 1.20 -8.02 29.25
CA GLU A 82 0.75 -9.07 28.36
C GLU A 82 -0.40 -8.58 27.47
N LYS A 83 -1.29 -7.78 28.04
CA LYS A 83 -2.40 -7.16 27.31
C LYS A 83 -1.88 -6.22 26.22
N ASP A 84 -0.84 -5.43 26.49
CA ASP A 84 -0.20 -4.56 25.50
C ASP A 84 0.37 -5.38 24.34
N ASN A 85 1.02 -6.50 24.64
CA ASN A 85 1.62 -7.36 23.61
C ASN A 85 0.56 -8.04 22.75
N GLU A 86 -0.57 -8.45 23.33
CA GLU A 86 -1.70 -9.00 22.57
C GLU A 86 -2.32 -7.95 21.67
N ALA A 87 -2.48 -6.71 22.18
CA ALA A 87 -3.01 -5.61 21.40
C ALA A 87 -2.10 -5.29 20.21
N LEU A 88 -0.77 -5.27 20.43
CA LEU A 88 0.20 -5.06 19.34
C LEU A 88 0.09 -6.14 18.27
N LYS A 89 -0.03 -7.40 18.69
CA LYS A 89 -0.18 -8.51 17.75
C LYS A 89 -1.41 -8.33 16.88
N ASP A 90 -2.55 -7.95 17.46
CA ASP A 90 -3.79 -7.71 16.73
C ASP A 90 -3.66 -6.52 15.78
N MET A 91 -3.01 -5.45 16.21
CA MET A 91 -2.79 -4.26 15.39
C MET A 91 -1.88 -4.54 14.21
N HIS A 92 -0.83 -5.36 14.39
CA HIS A 92 0.04 -5.79 13.29
C HIS A 92 -0.69 -6.72 12.34
N GLN A 93 -1.61 -7.57 12.82
CA GLN A 93 -2.42 -8.39 11.94
C GLN A 93 -3.33 -7.52 11.07
N LYS A 94 -3.84 -6.41 11.60
CA LYS A 94 -4.59 -5.43 10.81
C LYS A 94 -3.75 -4.83 9.68
N GLU A 95 -2.47 -4.61 9.91
CA GLU A 95 -1.56 -4.15 8.84
C GLU A 95 -1.58 -5.10 7.65
N ASN A 96 -1.52 -6.40 7.91
CA ASN A 96 -1.60 -7.40 6.85
C ASN A 96 -2.94 -7.32 6.11
N ASN A 97 -4.02 -7.12 6.84
CA ASN A 97 -5.35 -6.97 6.25
C ASN A 97 -5.43 -5.73 5.34
N TYR A 98 -4.80 -4.63 5.74
CA TYR A 98 -4.75 -3.41 4.92
C TYR A 98 -3.93 -3.61 3.65
N ILE A 99 -2.83 -4.36 3.74
CA ILE A 99 -2.03 -4.72 2.56
C ILE A 99 -2.88 -5.53 1.58
N LYS A 100 -3.63 -6.52 2.08
CA LYS A 100 -4.55 -7.31 1.27
C LYS A 100 -5.67 -6.46 0.66
N ALA A 101 -6.18 -5.49 1.41
CA ALA A 101 -7.20 -4.57 0.92
C ALA A 101 -6.66 -3.69 -0.21
N PHE A 102 -5.41 -3.25 -0.12
CA PHE A 102 -4.76 -2.51 -1.20
C PHE A 102 -4.68 -3.37 -2.47
N GLU A 103 -4.35 -4.65 -2.34
CA GLU A 103 -4.31 -5.57 -3.48
C GLU A 103 -5.68 -5.67 -4.16
N SER A 104 -6.72 -5.91 -3.40
CA SER A 104 -8.06 -6.11 -3.96
C SER A 104 -8.70 -4.82 -4.47
N LYS A 105 -8.26 -3.67 -4.00
CA LYS A 105 -8.81 -2.38 -4.40
C LYS A 105 -7.98 -1.72 -5.50
N VAL A 106 -6.71 -1.47 -5.24
CA VAL A 106 -5.84 -0.70 -6.14
C VAL A 106 -5.23 -1.58 -7.22
N ILE A 107 -4.56 -2.64 -6.83
CA ILE A 107 -3.86 -3.51 -7.80
C ILE A 107 -4.87 -4.16 -8.74
N MET A 108 -5.98 -4.65 -8.20
CA MET A 108 -7.04 -5.25 -9.01
C MET A 108 -7.59 -4.26 -10.04
N TYR A 109 -7.86 -3.01 -9.61
CA TYR A 109 -8.35 -1.97 -10.52
C TYR A 109 -7.36 -1.68 -11.65
N LEU A 110 -6.09 -1.54 -11.31
CA LEU A 110 -5.05 -1.27 -12.31
C LEU A 110 -4.88 -2.45 -13.28
N PHE A 111 -4.94 -3.66 -12.77
CA PHE A 111 -4.74 -4.88 -13.56
C PHE A 111 -5.96 -5.22 -14.43
N GLU A 112 -7.16 -5.17 -13.86
CA GLU A 112 -8.38 -5.63 -14.53
C GLU A 112 -9.06 -4.56 -15.39
N ASP A 113 -9.01 -3.29 -14.96
CA ASP A 113 -9.77 -2.23 -15.61
C ASP A 113 -8.90 -1.26 -16.41
N VAL A 114 -7.86 -0.71 -15.79
CA VAL A 114 -7.13 0.42 -16.37
C VAL A 114 -6.08 -0.04 -17.39
N MET A 115 -5.26 -1.02 -16.99
CA MET A 115 -4.14 -1.49 -17.80
C MET A 115 -4.31 -2.95 -18.24
N LYS A 116 -5.54 -3.37 -18.45
CA LYS A 116 -5.89 -4.75 -18.80
C LYS A 116 -5.07 -5.31 -19.95
N MET A 117 -4.85 -4.52 -20.99
CA MET A 117 -4.17 -4.97 -22.21
C MET A 117 -2.65 -4.88 -22.10
N ARG A 118 -2.13 -4.03 -21.22
CA ARG A 118 -0.68 -3.80 -21.07
C ARG A 118 -0.32 -3.57 -19.60
N PRO A 119 -0.56 -4.57 -18.72
CA PRO A 119 -0.26 -4.40 -17.29
C PRO A 119 1.22 -4.20 -17.02
N GLU A 120 2.10 -4.68 -17.89
CA GLU A 120 3.55 -4.50 -17.77
C GLU A 120 3.96 -3.03 -17.79
N ASN A 121 3.12 -2.13 -18.31
CA ASN A 121 3.45 -0.72 -18.36
C ASN A 121 3.19 0.02 -17.06
N ILE A 122 2.40 -0.57 -16.13
CA ILE A 122 2.23 -0.03 -14.78
C ILE A 122 3.02 -0.84 -13.75
N PHE A 123 3.04 -2.17 -13.86
CA PHE A 123 3.78 -3.02 -12.94
C PHE A 123 5.22 -3.22 -13.42
N ILE A 124 5.90 -2.11 -13.67
CA ILE A 124 7.22 -2.10 -14.32
C ILE A 124 8.33 -2.68 -13.46
N GLY A 125 8.13 -2.75 -12.14
CA GLY A 125 9.08 -3.38 -11.23
C GLY A 125 8.87 -4.87 -11.05
N HIS A 126 7.84 -5.45 -11.69
CA HIS A 126 7.53 -6.87 -11.59
C HIS A 126 8.02 -7.61 -12.84
N HIS A 127 8.81 -8.65 -12.64
CA HIS A 127 9.34 -9.46 -13.75
C HIS A 127 8.37 -10.58 -14.09
N LYS A 128 8.02 -10.68 -15.37
CA LYS A 128 7.11 -11.70 -15.88
C LYS A 128 7.74 -13.09 -15.79
N LYS A 129 6.97 -14.07 -15.35
CA LYS A 129 7.28 -15.47 -15.57
C LYS A 129 6.55 -15.92 -16.83
N ASN A 130 7.27 -16.63 -17.71
CA ASN A 130 6.68 -17.19 -18.93
C ASN A 130 5.99 -16.17 -19.85
N GLY A 131 6.44 -14.92 -19.82
CA GLY A 131 5.92 -13.87 -20.68
C GLY A 131 4.54 -13.34 -20.35
N LYS A 132 3.92 -13.82 -19.27
CA LYS A 132 2.57 -13.40 -18.84
C LYS A 132 2.58 -12.79 -17.46
N MET A 133 1.79 -11.72 -17.28
CA MET A 133 1.52 -11.20 -15.95
C MET A 133 0.26 -11.84 -15.39
N ILE A 134 0.35 -12.34 -14.17
CA ILE A 134 -0.73 -13.01 -13.47
C ILE A 134 -1.00 -12.25 -12.18
N PHE A 135 -2.28 -11.94 -11.92
CA PHE A 135 -2.67 -11.13 -10.78
C PHE A 135 -2.13 -11.67 -9.44
N SER A 136 -2.24 -12.98 -9.22
CA SER A 136 -1.76 -13.58 -7.96
C SER A 136 -0.25 -13.43 -7.78
N GLU A 137 0.51 -13.45 -8.86
CA GLU A 137 1.97 -13.24 -8.80
C GLU A 137 2.32 -11.78 -8.55
N ILE A 138 1.54 -10.85 -9.11
CA ILE A 138 1.71 -9.43 -8.83
C ILE A 138 1.45 -9.15 -7.35
N CYS A 139 0.41 -9.76 -6.78
CA CYS A 139 0.11 -9.62 -5.36
C CYS A 139 1.22 -10.18 -4.48
N LYS A 140 1.78 -11.35 -4.83
CA LYS A 140 2.93 -11.91 -4.11
C LYS A 140 4.13 -10.99 -4.17
N ALA A 141 4.40 -10.43 -5.36
CA ALA A 141 5.48 -9.48 -5.53
C ALA A 141 5.25 -8.22 -4.70
N PHE A 142 4.01 -7.74 -4.65
CA PHE A 142 3.64 -6.58 -3.83
C PHE A 142 3.89 -6.85 -2.34
N GLU A 143 3.56 -8.04 -1.87
CA GLU A 143 3.77 -8.41 -0.47
C GLU A 143 5.25 -8.43 -0.09
N GLN A 144 6.14 -8.65 -1.06
CA GLN A 144 7.58 -8.66 -0.85
C GLN A 144 8.25 -7.30 -1.12
N ASP A 145 7.84 -6.64 -2.18
CA ASP A 145 8.51 -5.45 -2.71
C ASP A 145 7.73 -4.15 -2.50
N GLY A 146 6.46 -4.24 -2.11
CA GLY A 146 5.64 -3.07 -1.87
C GLY A 146 5.53 -2.19 -3.12
N GLU A 147 5.79 -0.90 -2.95
CA GLU A 147 5.74 0.08 -4.02
C GLU A 147 6.73 -0.20 -5.15
N GLY A 148 7.71 -1.06 -4.91
CA GLY A 148 8.68 -1.47 -5.91
C GLY A 148 8.08 -2.12 -7.15
N ILE A 149 6.89 -2.73 -7.03
CA ILE A 149 6.22 -3.33 -8.19
C ILE A 149 5.86 -2.30 -9.27
N PHE A 150 5.71 -1.04 -8.87
CA PHE A 150 5.46 0.06 -9.81
C PHE A 150 6.76 0.72 -10.29
N GLY A 151 7.91 0.18 -9.90
CA GLY A 151 9.21 0.81 -10.17
C GLY A 151 9.49 2.03 -9.30
N ILE A 152 8.72 2.21 -8.22
CA ILE A 152 8.86 3.35 -7.30
C ILE A 152 9.75 2.92 -6.15
N GLU A 153 10.91 3.58 -5.98
CA GLU A 153 11.89 3.23 -4.96
C GLU A 153 12.32 4.40 -4.09
N ASP A 154 11.85 5.61 -4.41
CA ASP A 154 12.34 6.84 -3.79
C ASP A 154 11.31 7.55 -2.92
N LEU A 155 10.23 6.87 -2.53
CA LEU A 155 9.28 7.43 -1.58
C LEU A 155 9.82 7.31 -0.16
N GLU A 156 9.60 8.37 0.62
CA GLU A 156 10.04 8.42 2.00
C GLU A 156 9.27 7.41 2.85
N ASN A 157 10.01 6.64 3.64
CA ASN A 157 9.41 5.76 4.66
C ASN A 157 8.97 6.62 5.86
N ILE A 158 7.79 6.37 6.33
CA ILE A 158 7.19 7.16 7.43
C ILE A 158 7.17 6.34 8.72
#